data_543d5eb3c458d5345449514a8c448ad5
#
_entry.id   543d5eb3c458d5345449514a8c448ad5
#
_cell.length_a   1.000
_cell.length_b   1.000
_cell.length_c   1.000
_cell.angle_alpha   90.00
_cell.angle_beta   90.00
_cell.angle_gamma   90.00
#
_symmetry.space_group_name_H-M   'P 1'
#
loop_
_entity.id
_entity.type
_entity.pdbx_description
1 polymer ?
#
loop_
_entity_poly.entity_id
_entity_poly.type
_entity_poly.pdbx_seq_one_letter_code
_entity_poly.pdbx_strand_id
1 'polypeptide(L)'
;MALMEVKNKRVLVVGIGKSGISAAMFLRGLGARVTVSDTRSAVALAEQIPALLDAGIMVESGGHGLLTFRRQDLIVISPGVPLDTPEVKQVIGYGLPVIGELELASRYLHGSVVAVTGSNGKTTTTSLIGKIFADAGKPTQVGGNIGLPVIELIAESTDETVNVLEVSSFQLETTEQFHPRIAVILNITPDHLDRHGSFAKYVDAKEKIFANQTPEDALVLNADDVTTQMCASHAQSQGKPTVYWFSGTKIVRQGAFVRDGVVCWIEKEGAKTEPVLPVSEIGLKGAHNVENVLAAVCAARLSGIEAEKIRTAVASFKAVEHRLEYVCTANRVEYFNDSKATNVDAAIKAVASFKGCVHLILGGKDKDSDYTQMNEVLTGRVKTVYTIGSAAEKIERQLAGVVKIVTAGTLASAVAKAAQAAVAGDVVLLAPACSSFDQFENYEHRGRVFRQLVMDLPA
;
A
#
# COMPACT_ATOMS: atom_id res chain seq x y z
N MET A 1 -14.34 1.52 20.95
CA MET A 1 -15.04 2.58 20.18
C MET A 1 -16.54 2.43 20.37
N ALA A 2 -17.32 3.53 20.27
CA ALA A 2 -18.77 3.42 20.33
C ALA A 2 -19.30 2.86 19.00
N LEU A 3 -20.14 1.83 19.05
CA LEU A 3 -20.85 1.28 17.89
C LEU A 3 -21.69 2.39 17.22
N MET A 4 -21.64 2.47 15.90
CA MET A 4 -22.43 3.43 15.14
C MET A 4 -23.84 2.87 14.92
N GLU A 5 -24.85 3.52 15.49
CA GLU A 5 -26.22 3.11 15.25
C GLU A 5 -26.69 3.56 13.86
N VAL A 6 -26.95 2.61 12.96
CA VAL A 6 -27.34 2.85 11.56
C VAL A 6 -28.73 2.31 11.22
N LYS A 7 -29.37 1.58 12.13
CA LYS A 7 -30.71 0.99 11.90
C LYS A 7 -31.74 2.09 11.53
N ASN A 8 -32.46 1.85 10.46
CA ASN A 8 -33.43 2.76 9.83
C ASN A 8 -32.88 4.08 9.29
N LYS A 9 -31.55 4.37 9.42
CA LYS A 9 -30.94 5.54 8.82
C LYS A 9 -30.83 5.40 7.31
N ARG A 10 -30.93 6.52 6.61
CA ARG A 10 -30.67 6.62 5.18
C ARG A 10 -29.16 6.77 4.99
N VAL A 11 -28.55 5.79 4.34
CA VAL A 11 -27.10 5.79 4.12
C VAL A 11 -26.82 5.75 2.63
N LEU A 12 -26.01 6.68 2.15
CA LEU A 12 -25.49 6.67 0.80
C LEU A 12 -24.07 6.08 0.82
N VAL A 13 -23.86 5.06 -0.01
CA VAL A 13 -22.51 4.57 -0.31
C VAL A 13 -22.08 5.11 -1.66
N VAL A 14 -20.97 5.82 -1.73
CA VAL A 14 -20.43 6.43 -2.95
C VAL A 14 -19.30 5.60 -3.51
N GLY A 15 -19.49 5.10 -4.74
CA GLY A 15 -18.58 4.21 -5.46
C GLY A 15 -18.94 2.73 -5.32
N ILE A 16 -19.17 2.06 -6.45
CA ILE A 16 -19.52 0.63 -6.56
C ILE A 16 -18.23 -0.17 -6.91
N GLY A 17 -17.17 0.03 -6.14
CA GLY A 17 -16.01 -0.84 -6.09
C GLY A 17 -16.18 -1.91 -5.02
N LYS A 18 -15.17 -2.80 -4.85
CA LYS A 18 -15.21 -3.90 -3.87
C LYS A 18 -15.58 -3.40 -2.46
N SER A 19 -14.86 -2.39 -1.94
CA SER A 19 -15.14 -1.82 -0.61
C SER A 19 -16.53 -1.21 -0.50
N GLY A 20 -17.00 -0.53 -1.56
CA GLY A 20 -18.35 0.08 -1.56
C GLY A 20 -19.47 -0.96 -1.54
N ILE A 21 -19.35 -2.03 -2.33
CA ILE A 21 -20.32 -3.14 -2.32
C ILE A 21 -20.35 -3.79 -0.94
N SER A 22 -19.20 -4.15 -0.38
CA SER A 22 -19.11 -4.78 0.93
C SER A 22 -19.69 -3.88 2.04
N ALA A 23 -19.42 -2.56 2.00
CA ALA A 23 -19.99 -1.60 2.93
C ALA A 23 -21.53 -1.49 2.79
N ALA A 24 -22.05 -1.47 1.55
CA ALA A 24 -23.47 -1.39 1.30
C ALA A 24 -24.22 -2.63 1.81
N MET A 25 -23.67 -3.82 1.55
CA MET A 25 -24.23 -5.09 2.04
C MET A 25 -24.20 -5.17 3.56
N PHE A 26 -23.11 -4.78 4.20
CA PHE A 26 -22.97 -4.74 5.65
C PHE A 26 -23.98 -3.80 6.29
N LEU A 27 -24.08 -2.56 5.80
CA LEU A 27 -25.04 -1.56 6.28
C LEU A 27 -26.49 -2.04 6.12
N ARG A 28 -26.79 -2.68 5.00
CA ARG A 28 -28.10 -3.28 4.76
C ARG A 28 -28.41 -4.38 5.78
N GLY A 29 -27.45 -5.23 6.09
CA GLY A 29 -27.54 -6.26 7.14
C GLY A 29 -27.82 -5.68 8.52
N LEU A 30 -27.30 -4.49 8.83
CA LEU A 30 -27.59 -3.74 10.06
C LEU A 30 -28.96 -3.02 10.05
N GLY A 31 -29.74 -3.14 8.99
CA GLY A 31 -31.07 -2.54 8.86
C GLY A 31 -31.09 -1.08 8.43
N ALA A 32 -30.03 -0.58 7.83
CA ALA A 32 -29.99 0.73 7.18
C ALA A 32 -30.83 0.72 5.88
N ARG A 33 -31.29 1.89 5.46
CA ARG A 33 -31.87 2.14 4.13
C ARG A 33 -30.76 2.62 3.23
N VAL A 34 -30.19 1.68 2.45
CA VAL A 34 -28.98 1.93 1.68
C VAL A 34 -29.31 2.32 0.24
N THR A 35 -28.66 3.37 -0.22
CA THR A 35 -28.53 3.74 -1.64
C THR A 35 -27.05 3.69 -2.01
N VAL A 36 -26.70 3.16 -3.18
CA VAL A 36 -25.35 3.27 -3.73
C VAL A 36 -25.36 4.22 -4.94
N SER A 37 -24.29 5.00 -5.11
CA SER A 37 -24.15 5.93 -6.26
C SER A 37 -22.77 5.80 -6.89
N ASP A 38 -22.73 5.74 -8.24
CA ASP A 38 -21.48 5.66 -9.01
C ASP A 38 -21.60 6.49 -10.30
N THR A 39 -20.50 7.12 -10.71
CA THR A 39 -20.44 7.90 -11.95
C THR A 39 -20.44 7.02 -13.20
N ARG A 40 -20.07 5.75 -13.10
CA ARG A 40 -20.09 4.80 -14.22
C ARG A 40 -21.53 4.48 -14.62
N SER A 41 -21.72 4.21 -15.92
CA SER A 41 -23.02 3.85 -16.47
C SER A 41 -23.49 2.48 -15.94
N ALA A 42 -24.81 2.24 -16.01
CA ALA A 42 -25.41 0.95 -15.66
C ALA A 42 -24.83 -0.22 -16.48
N VAL A 43 -24.44 0.03 -17.73
CA VAL A 43 -23.79 -0.97 -18.58
C VAL A 43 -22.42 -1.35 -18.04
N ALA A 44 -21.63 -0.37 -17.59
CA ALA A 44 -20.32 -0.61 -16.99
C ALA A 44 -20.39 -1.29 -15.61
N LEU A 45 -21.56 -1.30 -14.97
CA LEU A 45 -21.84 -1.88 -13.65
C LEU A 45 -22.78 -3.10 -13.75
N ALA A 46 -22.96 -3.66 -14.94
CA ALA A 46 -23.96 -4.71 -15.19
C ALA A 46 -23.76 -5.98 -14.32
N GLU A 47 -22.52 -6.28 -13.95
CA GLU A 47 -22.20 -7.43 -13.08
C GLU A 47 -22.50 -7.15 -11.59
N GLN A 48 -22.38 -5.91 -11.14
CA GLN A 48 -22.50 -5.53 -9.73
C GLN A 48 -23.95 -5.18 -9.33
N ILE A 49 -24.70 -4.56 -10.22
CA ILE A 49 -26.05 -4.04 -9.95
C ILE A 49 -27.04 -5.13 -9.50
N PRO A 50 -27.13 -6.30 -10.14
CA PRO A 50 -28.13 -7.31 -9.76
C PRO A 50 -28.05 -7.72 -8.30
N ALA A 51 -26.86 -8.02 -7.78
CA ALA A 51 -26.67 -8.42 -6.40
C ALA A 51 -27.09 -7.34 -5.39
N LEU A 52 -26.88 -6.07 -5.73
CA LEU A 52 -27.30 -4.93 -4.88
C LEU A 52 -28.82 -4.80 -4.86
N LEU A 53 -29.49 -4.90 -6.01
CA LEU A 53 -30.93 -4.84 -6.11
C LEU A 53 -31.62 -6.01 -5.38
N ASP A 54 -31.10 -7.22 -5.52
CA ASP A 54 -31.59 -8.42 -4.84
C ASP A 54 -31.49 -8.28 -3.30
N ALA A 55 -30.46 -7.58 -2.81
CA ALA A 55 -30.33 -7.22 -1.40
C ALA A 55 -31.27 -6.07 -0.96
N GLY A 56 -32.08 -5.51 -1.86
CA GLY A 56 -32.98 -4.37 -1.59
C GLY A 56 -32.20 -3.04 -1.40
N ILE A 57 -31.06 -2.89 -2.05
CA ILE A 57 -30.25 -1.67 -2.09
C ILE A 57 -30.61 -0.89 -3.35
N MET A 58 -30.92 0.40 -3.22
CA MET A 58 -31.16 1.27 -4.37
C MET A 58 -29.85 1.61 -5.06
N VAL A 59 -29.85 1.65 -6.40
CA VAL A 59 -28.67 1.95 -7.21
C VAL A 59 -28.90 3.19 -8.08
N GLU A 60 -28.02 4.17 -7.99
CA GLU A 60 -27.95 5.35 -8.84
C GLU A 60 -26.64 5.29 -9.63
N SER A 61 -26.70 5.25 -10.97
CA SER A 61 -25.56 5.10 -11.85
C SER A 61 -25.56 6.15 -12.94
N GLY A 62 -24.39 6.46 -13.51
CA GLY A 62 -24.20 7.44 -14.57
C GLY A 62 -24.08 8.88 -14.08
N GLY A 63 -23.80 9.08 -12.81
CA GLY A 63 -23.62 10.38 -12.16
C GLY A 63 -24.04 10.38 -10.71
N HIS A 64 -23.83 11.51 -10.04
CA HIS A 64 -24.21 11.72 -8.65
C HIS A 64 -25.35 12.75 -8.55
N GLY A 65 -26.50 12.33 -8.06
CA GLY A 65 -27.63 13.23 -7.83
C GLY A 65 -27.48 14.01 -6.52
N LEU A 66 -27.33 15.33 -6.58
CA LEU A 66 -27.18 16.15 -5.38
C LEU A 66 -28.33 15.99 -4.38
N LEU A 67 -29.57 15.79 -4.88
CA LEU A 67 -30.72 15.55 -4.00
C LEU A 67 -30.60 14.22 -3.25
N THR A 68 -29.99 13.21 -3.87
CA THR A 68 -29.71 11.93 -3.23
C THR A 68 -28.74 12.12 -2.06
N PHE A 69 -27.68 12.90 -2.26
CA PHE A 69 -26.71 13.20 -1.20
C PHE A 69 -27.32 13.96 -0.03
N ARG A 70 -28.13 14.99 -0.28
CA ARG A 70 -28.73 15.84 0.77
C ARG A 70 -29.76 15.14 1.66
N ARG A 71 -30.35 14.06 1.19
CA ARG A 71 -31.41 13.33 1.91
C ARG A 71 -30.91 12.24 2.83
N GLN A 72 -29.59 12.13 3.00
CA GLN A 72 -28.98 11.08 3.79
C GLN A 72 -28.74 11.51 5.25
N ASP A 73 -28.62 10.52 6.10
CA ASP A 73 -28.24 10.68 7.50
C ASP A 73 -26.73 10.37 7.70
N LEU A 74 -26.14 9.63 6.74
CA LEU A 74 -24.72 9.27 6.69
C LEU A 74 -24.30 9.03 5.23
N ILE A 75 -23.06 9.42 4.90
CA ILE A 75 -22.45 9.10 3.61
C ILE A 75 -21.19 8.27 3.89
N VAL A 76 -21.07 7.12 3.23
CA VAL A 76 -19.88 6.26 3.25
C VAL A 76 -19.21 6.33 1.88
N ILE A 77 -17.95 6.77 1.85
CA ILE A 77 -17.24 7.01 0.62
C ILE A 77 -16.18 5.93 0.38
N SER A 78 -16.14 5.39 -0.84
CA SER A 78 -15.08 4.47 -1.25
C SER A 78 -13.75 5.20 -1.43
N PRO A 79 -12.59 4.60 -1.12
CA PRO A 79 -11.28 5.27 -1.19
C PRO A 79 -10.93 5.85 -2.57
N GLY A 80 -11.48 5.27 -3.65
CA GLY A 80 -11.29 5.75 -5.02
C GLY A 80 -12.03 7.03 -5.37
N VAL A 81 -13.02 7.45 -4.56
CA VAL A 81 -13.82 8.65 -4.81
C VAL A 81 -13.16 9.88 -4.18
N PRO A 82 -12.89 10.94 -4.94
CA PRO A 82 -12.29 12.15 -4.41
C PRO A 82 -13.21 12.92 -3.44
N LEU A 83 -12.68 13.38 -2.31
CA LEU A 83 -13.40 14.26 -1.39
C LEU A 83 -13.72 15.63 -1.99
N ASP A 84 -13.02 16.01 -3.04
CA ASP A 84 -13.25 17.25 -3.76
C ASP A 84 -14.31 17.16 -4.86
N THR A 85 -14.94 16.00 -5.03
CA THR A 85 -16.16 15.85 -5.85
C THR A 85 -17.19 16.90 -5.42
N PRO A 86 -17.82 17.64 -6.36
CA PRO A 86 -18.70 18.78 -6.03
C PRO A 86 -19.82 18.43 -5.02
N GLU A 87 -20.47 17.28 -5.22
CA GLU A 87 -21.56 16.81 -4.36
C GLU A 87 -21.04 16.49 -2.96
N VAL A 88 -19.86 15.84 -2.83
CA VAL A 88 -19.24 15.49 -1.56
C VAL A 88 -18.82 16.77 -0.81
N LYS A 89 -18.15 17.72 -1.46
CA LYS A 89 -17.81 19.02 -0.87
C LYS A 89 -19.04 19.75 -0.34
N GLN A 90 -20.13 19.74 -1.11
CA GLN A 90 -21.32 20.46 -0.73
C GLN A 90 -21.98 19.86 0.51
N VAL A 91 -22.05 18.54 0.63
CA VAL A 91 -22.68 17.89 1.80
C VAL A 91 -21.80 17.99 3.05
N ILE A 92 -20.48 17.96 2.90
CA ILE A 92 -19.54 18.28 3.99
C ILE A 92 -19.79 19.71 4.49
N GLY A 93 -19.98 20.67 3.56
CA GLY A 93 -20.30 22.06 3.89
C GLY A 93 -21.62 22.25 4.62
N TYR A 94 -22.56 21.31 4.50
CA TYR A 94 -23.82 21.28 5.25
C TYR A 94 -23.71 20.52 6.59
N GLY A 95 -22.53 19.99 6.94
CA GLY A 95 -22.32 19.25 8.17
C GLY A 95 -22.89 17.82 8.16
N LEU A 96 -23.16 17.23 6.97
CA LEU A 96 -23.50 15.82 6.92
C LEU A 96 -22.25 14.97 7.21
N PRO A 97 -22.38 13.89 8.01
CA PRO A 97 -21.30 12.96 8.27
C PRO A 97 -20.85 12.26 6.98
N VAL A 98 -19.57 12.35 6.64
CA VAL A 98 -18.93 11.66 5.50
C VAL A 98 -17.74 10.90 6.02
N ILE A 99 -17.81 9.57 6.01
CA ILE A 99 -16.77 8.67 6.50
C ILE A 99 -16.34 7.69 5.40
N GLY A 100 -15.17 7.08 5.56
CA GLY A 100 -14.71 6.01 4.69
C GLY A 100 -15.12 4.61 5.18
N GLU A 101 -14.91 3.61 4.31
CA GLU A 101 -15.14 2.21 4.66
C GLU A 101 -14.28 1.78 5.86
N LEU A 102 -13.01 2.19 5.92
CA LEU A 102 -12.11 1.93 7.04
C LEU A 102 -12.67 2.46 8.36
N GLU A 103 -13.16 3.70 8.37
CA GLU A 103 -13.77 4.30 9.56
C GLU A 103 -15.03 3.54 9.98
N LEU A 104 -15.93 3.24 9.03
CA LEU A 104 -17.13 2.45 9.29
C LEU A 104 -16.76 1.09 9.88
N ALA A 105 -15.87 0.36 9.23
CA ALA A 105 -15.45 -0.97 9.65
C ALA A 105 -14.81 -0.98 11.04
N SER A 106 -13.93 -0.02 11.31
CA SER A 106 -13.21 0.05 12.60
C SER A 106 -14.13 0.20 13.81
N ARG A 107 -15.35 0.71 13.61
CA ARG A 107 -16.35 0.85 14.68
C ARG A 107 -17.05 -0.45 15.06
N TYR A 108 -16.90 -1.50 14.23
CA TYR A 108 -17.51 -2.82 14.44
C TYR A 108 -16.45 -3.93 14.54
N LEU A 109 -15.21 -3.64 14.18
CA LEU A 109 -14.13 -4.61 14.22
C LEU A 109 -13.73 -4.92 15.66
N HIS A 110 -13.69 -6.19 16.01
CA HIS A 110 -13.24 -6.67 17.31
C HIS A 110 -11.72 -6.94 17.32
N GLY A 111 -11.15 -6.94 18.53
CA GLY A 111 -9.72 -7.22 18.73
C GLY A 111 -8.81 -6.01 18.56
N SER A 112 -7.51 -6.26 18.47
CA SER A 112 -6.51 -5.23 18.32
C SER A 112 -6.18 -4.96 16.85
N VAL A 113 -5.79 -3.72 16.54
CA VAL A 113 -5.42 -3.31 15.19
C VAL A 113 -3.93 -2.96 15.13
N VAL A 114 -3.22 -3.57 14.19
CA VAL A 114 -1.88 -3.15 13.72
C VAL A 114 -2.07 -2.56 12.32
N ALA A 115 -1.91 -1.25 12.18
CA ALA A 115 -2.12 -0.55 10.92
C ALA A 115 -0.79 -0.16 10.28
N VAL A 116 -0.62 -0.44 8.99
CA VAL A 116 0.61 -0.17 8.24
C VAL A 116 0.33 0.76 7.09
N THR A 117 0.99 1.92 7.06
CA THR A 117 0.98 2.85 5.93
C THR A 117 2.40 3.22 5.48
N GLY A 118 2.50 4.00 4.44
CA GLY A 118 3.74 4.48 3.84
C GLY A 118 3.55 4.71 2.35
N SER A 119 4.52 5.29 1.68
CA SER A 119 4.52 5.34 0.22
C SER A 119 4.83 3.95 -0.35
N ASN A 120 5.88 3.30 0.13
CA ASN A 120 6.37 2.00 -0.32
C ASN A 120 6.51 0.99 0.83
N GLY A 121 6.52 -0.31 0.52
CA GLY A 121 6.73 -1.39 1.50
C GLY A 121 5.47 -1.91 2.19
N LYS A 122 4.34 -1.20 2.14
CA LYS A 122 3.09 -1.54 2.87
C LYS A 122 2.71 -3.02 2.77
N THR A 123 2.48 -3.51 1.56
CA THR A 123 2.01 -4.88 1.32
C THR A 123 2.96 -5.93 1.89
N THR A 124 4.26 -5.77 1.63
CA THR A 124 5.28 -6.69 2.15
C THR A 124 5.28 -6.71 3.67
N THR A 125 5.29 -5.53 4.30
CA THR A 125 5.32 -5.40 5.77
C THR A 125 4.04 -5.94 6.40
N THR A 126 2.86 -5.59 5.85
CA THR A 126 1.57 -6.07 6.36
C THR A 126 1.48 -7.60 6.27
N SER A 127 1.85 -8.18 5.12
CA SER A 127 1.84 -9.64 4.93
C SER A 127 2.85 -10.34 5.83
N LEU A 128 4.05 -9.76 6.03
CA LEU A 128 5.06 -10.30 6.91
C LEU A 128 4.62 -10.25 8.39
N ILE A 129 4.05 -9.12 8.84
CA ILE A 129 3.48 -9.01 10.19
C ILE A 129 2.40 -10.08 10.38
N GLY A 130 1.45 -10.18 9.44
CA GLY A 130 0.40 -11.19 9.49
C GLY A 130 0.95 -12.61 9.63
N LYS A 131 1.97 -12.97 8.83
CA LYS A 131 2.64 -14.26 8.92
C LYS A 131 3.30 -14.47 10.28
N ILE A 132 4.07 -13.49 10.79
CA ILE A 132 4.74 -13.60 12.09
C ILE A 132 3.71 -13.86 13.20
N PHE A 133 2.59 -13.15 13.19
CA PHE A 133 1.55 -13.29 14.19
C PHE A 133 0.86 -14.67 14.12
N ALA A 134 0.50 -15.09 12.89
CA ALA A 134 -0.13 -16.40 12.65
C ALA A 134 0.82 -17.56 13.04
N ASP A 135 2.09 -17.52 12.63
CA ASP A 135 3.10 -18.52 12.97
C ASP A 135 3.38 -18.54 14.49
N ALA A 136 3.20 -17.41 15.18
CA ALA A 136 3.29 -17.33 16.64
C ALA A 136 2.04 -17.89 17.36
N GLY A 137 1.00 -18.29 16.63
CA GLY A 137 -0.23 -18.87 17.17
C GLY A 137 -1.25 -17.84 17.63
N LYS A 138 -1.16 -16.58 17.18
CA LYS A 138 -2.17 -15.55 17.47
C LYS A 138 -3.31 -15.61 16.42
N PRO A 139 -4.59 -15.55 16.82
CA PRO A 139 -5.69 -15.35 15.88
C PRO A 139 -5.43 -14.08 15.07
N THR A 140 -5.24 -14.20 13.77
CA THR A 140 -4.76 -13.08 12.94
C THR A 140 -5.55 -12.99 11.65
N GLN A 141 -6.00 -11.78 11.32
CA GLN A 141 -6.58 -11.45 10.02
C GLN A 141 -5.70 -10.40 9.32
N VAL A 142 -5.63 -10.48 7.99
CA VAL A 142 -4.88 -9.53 7.16
C VAL A 142 -5.81 -8.97 6.09
N GLY A 143 -5.89 -7.64 5.98
CA GLY A 143 -6.76 -7.00 4.98
C GLY A 143 -6.54 -5.51 4.84
N GLY A 144 -7.55 -4.81 4.33
CA GLY A 144 -7.55 -3.36 4.10
C GLY A 144 -7.35 -2.99 2.64
N ASN A 145 -6.31 -2.24 2.35
CA ASN A 145 -5.95 -1.88 0.97
C ASN A 145 -5.37 -3.06 0.17
N ILE A 146 -5.22 -4.21 0.80
CA ILE A 146 -4.87 -5.50 0.21
C ILE A 146 -5.88 -6.56 0.60
N GLY A 147 -6.03 -7.58 -0.22
CA GLY A 147 -6.87 -8.73 0.09
C GLY A 147 -8.35 -8.36 0.26
N LEU A 148 -8.86 -8.55 1.48
CA LEU A 148 -10.23 -8.25 1.83
C LEU A 148 -10.39 -6.81 2.35
N PRO A 149 -11.45 -6.08 1.96
CA PRO A 149 -11.84 -4.83 2.64
C PRO A 149 -12.00 -5.06 4.15
N VAL A 150 -11.71 -4.02 4.95
CA VAL A 150 -11.77 -4.16 6.42
C VAL A 150 -13.16 -4.58 6.91
N ILE A 151 -14.21 -4.13 6.24
CA ILE A 151 -15.58 -4.46 6.57
C ILE A 151 -15.90 -5.97 6.46
N GLU A 152 -15.21 -6.68 5.58
CA GLU A 152 -15.37 -8.14 5.43
C GLU A 152 -14.68 -8.92 6.56
N LEU A 153 -13.71 -8.30 7.27
CA LEU A 153 -13.02 -8.93 8.41
C LEU A 153 -13.89 -8.97 9.68
N ILE A 154 -14.93 -8.15 9.75
CA ILE A 154 -15.76 -8.02 10.97
C ILE A 154 -16.39 -9.36 11.37
N ALA A 155 -16.89 -10.13 10.40
CA ALA A 155 -17.63 -11.37 10.66
C ALA A 155 -16.83 -12.43 11.43
N GLU A 156 -15.51 -12.48 11.22
CA GLU A 156 -14.61 -13.44 11.85
C GLU A 156 -13.75 -12.81 12.95
N SER A 157 -13.88 -11.50 13.22
CA SER A 157 -13.12 -10.83 14.28
C SER A 157 -13.67 -11.15 15.67
N THR A 158 -12.79 -11.38 16.61
CA THR A 158 -13.07 -11.61 18.03
C THR A 158 -12.18 -10.68 18.87
N ASP A 159 -12.45 -10.57 20.16
CA ASP A 159 -11.63 -9.73 21.07
C ASP A 159 -10.15 -10.18 21.15
N GLU A 160 -9.86 -11.43 20.80
CA GLU A 160 -8.50 -11.99 20.76
C GLU A 160 -7.82 -11.78 19.39
N THR A 161 -8.58 -11.40 18.37
CA THR A 161 -8.07 -11.25 17.00
C THR A 161 -7.10 -10.08 16.89
N VAL A 162 -5.99 -10.28 16.19
CA VAL A 162 -5.11 -9.20 15.73
C VAL A 162 -5.40 -8.92 14.26
N ASN A 163 -5.92 -7.74 13.98
CA ASN A 163 -6.23 -7.28 12.64
C ASN A 163 -5.04 -6.50 12.08
N VAL A 164 -4.30 -7.07 11.14
CA VAL A 164 -3.16 -6.44 10.49
C VAL A 164 -3.63 -5.80 9.19
N LEU A 165 -3.69 -4.47 9.18
CA LEU A 165 -4.33 -3.71 8.13
C LEU A 165 -3.31 -2.92 7.30
N GLU A 166 -3.28 -3.15 5.98
CA GLU A 166 -2.68 -2.19 5.07
C GLU A 166 -3.61 -1.00 4.89
N VAL A 167 -3.11 0.21 5.10
CA VAL A 167 -3.92 1.42 5.01
C VAL A 167 -3.31 2.43 4.04
N SER A 168 -4.08 2.84 3.02
CA SER A 168 -3.70 3.89 2.08
C SER A 168 -3.97 5.29 2.64
N SER A 169 -3.32 6.32 2.08
CA SER A 169 -3.63 7.72 2.40
C SER A 169 -5.09 8.07 2.11
N PHE A 170 -5.67 7.51 1.05
CA PHE A 170 -7.07 7.75 0.68
C PHE A 170 -8.06 7.20 1.71
N GLN A 171 -7.77 6.04 2.31
CA GLN A 171 -8.57 5.50 3.40
C GLN A 171 -8.45 6.35 4.65
N LEU A 172 -7.22 6.82 4.96
CA LEU A 172 -6.96 7.66 6.14
C LEU A 172 -7.61 9.05 6.03
N GLU A 173 -7.75 9.63 4.83
CA GLU A 173 -8.41 10.95 4.65
C GLU A 173 -9.80 11.02 5.29
N THR A 174 -10.51 9.90 5.36
CA THR A 174 -11.89 9.79 5.80
C THR A 174 -12.06 9.12 7.15
N THR A 175 -10.99 9.02 7.93
CA THR A 175 -11.04 8.51 9.30
C THR A 175 -11.30 9.62 10.31
N GLU A 176 -12.08 9.31 11.36
CA GLU A 176 -12.41 10.18 12.48
C GLU A 176 -12.00 9.59 13.84
N GLN A 177 -12.35 8.32 14.08
CA GLN A 177 -12.12 7.61 15.34
C GLN A 177 -11.23 6.37 15.17
N PHE A 178 -10.74 6.10 13.96
CA PHE A 178 -9.84 4.98 13.71
C PHE A 178 -8.65 5.01 14.66
N HIS A 179 -8.46 3.91 15.43
CA HIS A 179 -7.53 3.86 16.55
C HIS A 179 -6.74 2.54 16.53
N PRO A 180 -5.60 2.45 15.86
CA PRO A 180 -4.74 1.28 15.91
C PRO A 180 -3.93 1.24 17.21
N ARG A 181 -3.79 0.05 17.81
CA ARG A 181 -2.91 -0.20 18.95
C ARG A 181 -1.43 -0.01 18.56
N ILE A 182 -1.09 -0.42 17.34
CA ILE A 182 0.24 -0.20 16.76
C ILE A 182 0.04 0.42 15.38
N ALA A 183 0.57 1.63 15.17
CA ALA A 183 0.63 2.30 13.89
C ALA A 183 2.05 2.22 13.33
N VAL A 184 2.20 1.90 12.04
CA VAL A 184 3.49 1.83 11.36
C VAL A 184 3.49 2.75 10.15
N ILE A 185 4.44 3.70 10.08
CA ILE A 185 4.70 4.52 8.90
C ILE A 185 6.09 4.17 8.36
N LEU A 186 6.13 3.50 7.21
CA LEU A 186 7.36 2.96 6.65
C LEU A 186 8.28 4.01 6.05
N ASN A 187 7.70 4.92 5.30
CA ASN A 187 8.34 6.03 4.59
C ASN A 187 7.28 6.95 4.00
N ILE A 188 7.63 8.20 3.75
CA ILE A 188 6.75 9.14 3.03
C ILE A 188 7.58 9.85 1.96
N THR A 189 7.39 9.43 0.72
CA THR A 189 8.00 10.02 -0.47
C THR A 189 6.90 10.49 -1.43
N PRO A 190 7.12 11.48 -2.29
CA PRO A 190 6.09 12.02 -3.18
C PRO A 190 5.40 10.93 -4.00
N ASP A 191 4.09 10.83 -3.85
CA ASP A 191 3.20 9.95 -4.61
C ASP A 191 1.77 10.52 -4.57
N HIS A 192 0.96 10.23 -5.60
CA HIS A 192 -0.45 10.64 -5.66
C HIS A 192 -0.68 12.16 -5.49
N LEU A 193 0.26 13.01 -5.97
CA LEU A 193 0.13 14.47 -5.87
C LEU A 193 -1.01 15.02 -6.73
N ASP A 194 -1.34 14.32 -7.81
CA ASP A 194 -2.54 14.55 -8.64
C ASP A 194 -3.84 14.49 -7.81
N ARG A 195 -3.88 13.67 -6.78
CA ARG A 195 -5.03 13.48 -5.89
C ARG A 195 -4.98 14.39 -4.66
N HIS A 196 -3.85 14.43 -3.96
CA HIS A 196 -3.68 15.21 -2.72
C HIS A 196 -3.43 16.70 -2.95
N GLY A 197 -3.00 17.07 -4.18
CA GLY A 197 -2.69 18.45 -4.58
C GLY A 197 -1.37 18.98 -4.03
N SER A 198 -0.81 18.43 -2.95
CA SER A 198 0.52 18.76 -2.45
C SER A 198 1.13 17.64 -1.59
N PHE A 199 2.46 17.65 -1.47
CA PHE A 199 3.16 16.69 -0.61
C PHE A 199 2.77 16.86 0.88
N ALA A 200 2.60 18.09 1.36
CA ALA A 200 2.16 18.35 2.72
C ALA A 200 0.81 17.69 3.03
N LYS A 201 -0.18 17.84 2.17
CA LYS A 201 -1.50 17.18 2.34
C LYS A 201 -1.41 15.65 2.30
N TYR A 202 -0.48 15.09 1.51
CA TYR A 202 -0.21 13.66 1.50
C TYR A 202 0.38 13.17 2.82
N VAL A 203 1.29 13.95 3.44
CA VAL A 203 1.82 13.71 4.79
C VAL A 203 0.69 13.78 5.82
N ASP A 204 -0.09 14.86 5.81
CA ASP A 204 -1.23 15.07 6.73
C ASP A 204 -2.23 13.90 6.68
N ALA A 205 -2.52 13.40 5.46
CA ALA A 205 -3.40 12.26 5.29
C ALA A 205 -2.83 10.98 5.96
N LYS A 206 -1.51 10.74 5.87
CA LYS A 206 -0.89 9.59 6.52
C LYS A 206 -0.77 9.73 8.03
N GLU A 207 -0.56 10.93 8.55
CA GLU A 207 -0.50 11.20 9.98
C GLU A 207 -1.82 10.89 10.70
N LYS A 208 -2.95 10.88 9.99
CA LYS A 208 -4.22 10.45 10.57
C LYS A 208 -4.19 9.03 11.15
N ILE A 209 -3.23 8.18 10.76
CA ILE A 209 -3.10 6.83 11.29
C ILE A 209 -2.86 6.82 12.81
N PHE A 210 -2.23 7.85 13.36
CA PHE A 210 -1.98 7.99 14.81
C PHE A 210 -2.82 9.09 15.46
N ALA A 211 -3.77 9.70 14.73
CA ALA A 211 -4.55 10.85 15.24
C ALA A 211 -5.32 10.56 16.53
N ASN A 212 -5.77 9.33 16.71
CA ASN A 212 -6.52 8.91 17.91
C ASN A 212 -5.72 8.01 18.86
N GLN A 213 -4.44 7.77 18.60
CA GLN A 213 -3.60 7.02 19.51
C GLN A 213 -3.40 7.75 20.84
N THR A 214 -3.18 7.00 21.90
CA THR A 214 -2.96 7.42 23.28
C THR A 214 -1.53 7.05 23.72
N PRO A 215 -1.04 7.49 24.87
CA PRO A 215 0.30 7.13 25.37
C PRO A 215 0.53 5.62 25.55
N GLU A 216 -0.52 4.82 25.68
CA GLU A 216 -0.46 3.37 25.79
C GLU A 216 -0.24 2.67 24.44
N ASP A 217 -0.43 3.38 23.33
CA ASP A 217 -0.27 2.87 21.99
C ASP A 217 1.15 3.08 21.47
N ALA A 218 1.49 2.41 20.38
CA ALA A 218 2.81 2.48 19.79
C ALA A 218 2.77 3.03 18.35
N LEU A 219 3.67 3.96 18.07
CA LEU A 219 3.92 4.49 16.73
C LEU A 219 5.31 4.06 16.26
N VAL A 220 5.37 3.25 15.20
CA VAL A 220 6.62 2.72 14.63
C VAL A 220 6.99 3.53 13.40
N LEU A 221 8.17 4.16 13.42
CA LEU A 221 8.64 5.11 12.41
C LEU A 221 10.05 4.76 11.90
N ASN A 222 10.35 5.15 10.67
CA ASN A 222 11.65 4.99 10.04
C ASN A 222 12.61 6.12 10.44
N ALA A 223 13.68 5.81 11.16
CA ALA A 223 14.69 6.80 11.55
C ALA A 223 15.60 7.24 10.38
N ASP A 224 15.54 6.54 9.24
CA ASP A 224 16.29 6.88 8.04
C ASP A 224 15.51 7.79 7.08
N ASP A 225 14.19 7.98 7.31
CA ASP A 225 13.31 8.84 6.50
C ASP A 225 13.03 10.17 7.22
N VAL A 226 13.39 11.29 6.59
CA VAL A 226 13.28 12.63 7.19
C VAL A 226 11.82 13.01 7.46
N THR A 227 10.88 12.60 6.59
CA THR A 227 9.46 12.95 6.76
C THR A 227 8.85 12.22 7.95
N THR A 228 9.21 10.96 8.18
CA THR A 228 8.71 10.22 9.35
C THR A 228 9.30 10.77 10.66
N GLN A 229 10.51 11.35 10.65
CA GLN A 229 11.06 12.08 11.80
C GLN A 229 10.23 13.32 12.13
N MET A 230 9.69 14.02 11.12
CA MET A 230 8.74 15.14 11.34
C MET A 230 7.43 14.63 11.94
N CYS A 231 6.89 13.50 11.48
CA CYS A 231 5.70 12.87 12.06
C CYS A 231 5.90 12.56 13.56
N ALA A 232 7.10 12.10 13.96
CA ALA A 232 7.41 11.87 15.38
C ALA A 232 7.32 13.16 16.21
N SER A 233 7.82 14.27 15.68
CA SER A 233 7.76 15.57 16.35
C SER A 233 6.30 16.02 16.52
N HIS A 234 5.45 15.82 15.53
CA HIS A 234 4.01 16.12 15.61
C HIS A 234 3.32 15.22 16.64
N ALA A 235 3.56 13.91 16.64
CA ALA A 235 2.98 12.99 17.61
C ALA A 235 3.38 13.36 19.06
N GLN A 236 4.66 13.66 19.29
CA GLN A 236 5.18 14.06 20.61
C GLN A 236 4.59 15.38 21.09
N SER A 237 4.44 16.39 20.21
CA SER A 237 3.86 17.68 20.57
C SER A 237 2.40 17.58 21.04
N GLN A 238 1.70 16.52 20.65
CA GLN A 238 0.32 16.24 21.04
C GLN A 238 0.22 15.33 22.27
N GLY A 239 1.36 14.94 22.89
CA GLY A 239 1.39 14.01 24.03
C GLY A 239 0.85 12.62 23.70
N LYS A 240 0.94 12.20 22.43
CA LYS A 240 0.41 10.94 21.93
C LYS A 240 1.49 9.86 21.84
N PRO A 241 1.29 8.74 21.16
CA PRO A 241 1.82 7.42 21.46
C PRO A 241 3.31 7.37 21.74
N THR A 242 3.75 6.28 22.34
CA THR A 242 5.19 5.97 22.45
C THR A 242 5.76 5.70 21.06
N VAL A 243 6.82 6.45 20.68
CA VAL A 243 7.46 6.31 19.36
C VAL A 243 8.56 5.26 19.44
N TYR A 244 8.47 4.26 18.59
CA TYR A 244 9.50 3.25 18.35
C TYR A 244 10.11 3.45 16.95
N TRP A 245 11.42 3.31 16.86
CA TRP A 245 12.14 3.56 15.62
C TRP A 245 12.62 2.26 14.98
N PHE A 246 12.63 2.24 13.66
CA PHE A 246 13.44 1.26 12.95
C PHE A 246 14.44 1.96 12.03
N SER A 247 15.62 1.32 11.85
CA SER A 247 16.69 1.84 11.00
C SER A 247 17.57 0.73 10.45
N GLY A 248 17.82 0.79 9.15
CA GLY A 248 18.82 -0.05 8.50
C GLY A 248 20.26 0.47 8.64
N THR A 249 20.45 1.75 9.00
CA THR A 249 21.72 2.44 8.95
C THR A 249 22.20 2.98 10.31
N LYS A 250 21.30 3.16 11.28
CA LYS A 250 21.61 3.79 12.58
C LYS A 250 21.18 2.90 13.74
N ILE A 251 21.89 2.99 14.86
CA ILE A 251 21.44 2.42 16.13
C ILE A 251 20.39 3.35 16.73
N VAL A 252 19.22 2.79 17.08
CA VAL A 252 18.11 3.54 17.68
C VAL A 252 18.06 3.35 19.20
N ARG A 253 17.45 4.29 19.92
CA ARG A 253 17.33 4.23 21.39
C ARG A 253 16.26 3.25 21.87
N GLN A 254 15.20 3.07 21.06
CA GLN A 254 14.16 2.05 21.25
C GLN A 254 13.57 1.65 19.90
N GLY A 255 13.40 0.34 19.67
CA GLY A 255 12.92 -0.19 18.40
C GLY A 255 13.86 -1.24 17.78
N ALA A 256 13.87 -1.36 16.46
CA ALA A 256 14.65 -2.35 15.73
C ALA A 256 15.71 -1.69 14.83
N PHE A 257 16.90 -2.27 14.76
CA PHE A 257 17.99 -1.74 13.94
C PHE A 257 18.96 -2.84 13.50
N VAL A 258 19.80 -2.52 12.53
CA VAL A 258 20.88 -3.42 12.10
C VAL A 258 22.17 -3.03 12.82
N ARG A 259 22.85 -4.02 13.43
CA ARG A 259 24.18 -3.90 13.99
C ARG A 259 25.00 -5.13 13.62
N ASP A 260 26.17 -4.93 13.03
CA ASP A 260 27.11 -6.00 12.64
C ASP A 260 26.43 -7.10 11.79
N GLY A 261 25.55 -6.73 10.88
CA GLY A 261 24.81 -7.66 10.01
C GLY A 261 23.69 -8.45 10.72
N VAL A 262 23.31 -8.04 11.93
CA VAL A 262 22.24 -8.68 12.73
C VAL A 262 21.13 -7.66 12.97
N VAL A 263 19.88 -8.07 12.73
CA VAL A 263 18.69 -7.34 13.17
C VAL A 263 18.57 -7.47 14.69
N CYS A 264 18.56 -6.34 15.36
CA CYS A 264 18.50 -6.22 16.81
C CYS A 264 17.24 -5.49 17.26
N TRP A 265 16.77 -5.79 18.45
CA TRP A 265 15.67 -5.10 19.15
C TRP A 265 16.15 -4.48 20.46
N ILE A 266 15.64 -3.30 20.78
CA ILE A 266 15.78 -2.65 22.09
C ILE A 266 14.42 -2.10 22.51
N GLU A 267 13.92 -2.57 23.66
CA GLU A 267 12.57 -2.24 24.14
C GLU A 267 12.44 -0.77 24.56
N LYS A 268 13.45 -0.26 25.25
CA LYS A 268 13.55 1.13 25.70
C LYS A 268 14.99 1.56 25.89
N GLU A 269 15.22 2.86 25.92
CA GLU A 269 16.56 3.41 26.16
C GLU A 269 17.19 2.83 27.43
N GLY A 270 18.43 2.33 27.31
CA GLY A 270 19.17 1.69 28.41
C GLY A 270 18.83 0.22 28.65
N ALA A 271 17.85 -0.36 27.97
CA ALA A 271 17.59 -1.78 28.02
C ALA A 271 18.67 -2.59 27.28
N LYS A 272 18.76 -3.89 27.58
CA LYS A 272 19.64 -4.81 26.87
C LYS A 272 19.18 -4.96 25.41
N THR A 273 20.11 -4.81 24.48
CA THR A 273 19.86 -5.11 23.06
C THR A 273 19.74 -6.62 22.88
N GLU A 274 18.69 -7.05 22.22
CA GLU A 274 18.40 -8.44 21.90
C GLU A 274 18.65 -8.70 20.40
N PRO A 275 19.49 -9.67 20.01
CA PRO A 275 19.59 -10.08 18.61
C PRO A 275 18.33 -10.86 18.22
N VAL A 276 17.80 -10.59 17.01
CA VAL A 276 16.59 -11.24 16.50
C VAL A 276 16.93 -12.21 15.37
N LEU A 277 17.61 -11.76 14.33
CA LEU A 277 18.05 -12.61 13.22
C LEU A 277 19.20 -11.98 12.42
N PRO A 278 20.09 -12.80 11.81
CA PRO A 278 21.05 -12.31 10.85
C PRO A 278 20.35 -11.73 9.59
N VAL A 279 20.84 -10.61 9.06
CA VAL A 279 20.33 -10.02 7.80
C VAL A 279 20.44 -11.01 6.64
N SER A 280 21.43 -11.89 6.65
CA SER A 280 21.62 -12.94 5.62
C SER A 280 20.52 -14.00 5.57
N GLU A 281 19.72 -14.12 6.63
CA GLU A 281 18.57 -15.03 6.69
C GLU A 281 17.27 -14.39 6.14
N ILE A 282 17.29 -13.11 5.82
CA ILE A 282 16.17 -12.44 5.17
C ILE A 282 16.09 -12.91 3.71
N GLY A 283 15.07 -13.71 3.38
CA GLY A 283 14.89 -14.26 2.04
C GLY A 283 14.50 -13.23 0.97
N LEU A 284 14.18 -12.00 1.37
CA LEU A 284 13.79 -10.91 0.49
C LEU A 284 15.01 -10.12 0.01
N LYS A 285 15.15 -9.89 -1.30
CA LYS A 285 16.25 -9.11 -1.88
C LYS A 285 16.04 -7.59 -1.66
N GLY A 286 17.13 -6.85 -1.46
CA GLY A 286 17.18 -5.39 -1.42
C GLY A 286 17.13 -4.78 -0.02
N ALA A 287 17.86 -3.66 0.16
CA ALA A 287 17.96 -2.96 1.45
C ALA A 287 16.60 -2.50 1.99
N HIS A 288 15.70 -2.06 1.10
CA HIS A 288 14.33 -1.67 1.47
C HIS A 288 13.53 -2.82 2.11
N ASN A 289 13.85 -4.08 1.80
CA ASN A 289 13.21 -5.22 2.45
C ASN A 289 13.77 -5.49 3.84
N VAL A 290 15.03 -5.13 4.11
CA VAL A 290 15.55 -5.10 5.48
C VAL A 290 14.76 -4.10 6.32
N GLU A 291 14.46 -2.90 5.80
CA GLU A 291 13.61 -1.91 6.47
C GLU A 291 12.19 -2.45 6.74
N ASN A 292 11.58 -3.13 5.77
CA ASN A 292 10.27 -3.78 5.93
C ASN A 292 10.29 -4.83 7.06
N VAL A 293 11.37 -5.62 7.15
CA VAL A 293 11.58 -6.61 8.21
C VAL A 293 11.77 -5.92 9.56
N LEU A 294 12.56 -4.85 9.64
CA LEU A 294 12.77 -4.08 10.88
C LEU A 294 11.45 -3.52 11.42
N ALA A 295 10.59 -2.95 10.55
CA ALA A 295 9.26 -2.49 10.93
C ALA A 295 8.36 -3.63 11.44
N ALA A 296 8.41 -4.79 10.77
CA ALA A 296 7.67 -5.98 11.20
C ALA A 296 8.19 -6.53 12.55
N VAL A 297 9.49 -6.51 12.78
CA VAL A 297 10.11 -6.88 14.08
C VAL A 297 9.60 -5.95 15.17
N CYS A 298 9.53 -4.62 14.95
CA CYS A 298 8.96 -3.69 15.92
C CYS A 298 7.51 -4.09 16.27
N ALA A 299 6.64 -4.26 15.29
CA ALA A 299 5.24 -4.62 15.53
C ALA A 299 5.10 -5.95 16.29
N ALA A 300 5.91 -6.95 15.93
CA ALA A 300 5.91 -8.27 16.57
C ALA A 300 6.41 -8.23 18.01
N ARG A 301 7.53 -7.54 18.29
CA ARG A 301 8.09 -7.39 19.63
C ARG A 301 7.15 -6.63 20.56
N LEU A 302 6.54 -5.55 20.06
CA LEU A 302 5.51 -4.76 20.78
C LEU A 302 4.27 -5.60 21.12
N SER A 303 4.02 -6.67 20.36
CA SER A 303 2.93 -7.62 20.61
C SER A 303 3.35 -8.82 21.44
N GLY A 304 4.57 -8.80 22.00
CA GLY A 304 5.08 -9.85 22.88
C GLY A 304 5.53 -11.14 22.17
N ILE A 305 5.82 -11.08 20.86
CA ILE A 305 6.31 -12.25 20.12
C ILE A 305 7.82 -12.39 20.32
N GLU A 306 8.27 -13.58 20.69
CA GLU A 306 9.68 -13.89 20.93
C GLU A 306 10.54 -13.86 19.66
N ALA A 307 11.82 -13.52 19.80
CA ALA A 307 12.76 -13.36 18.70
C ALA A 307 12.88 -14.60 17.81
N GLU A 308 12.89 -15.80 18.38
CA GLU A 308 13.03 -17.05 17.61
C GLU A 308 11.82 -17.33 16.71
N LYS A 309 10.60 -17.01 17.16
CA LYS A 309 9.39 -17.12 16.33
C LYS A 309 9.43 -16.11 15.16
N ILE A 310 9.90 -14.89 15.44
CA ILE A 310 10.09 -13.86 14.41
C ILE A 310 11.11 -14.33 13.37
N ARG A 311 12.27 -14.82 13.80
CA ARG A 311 13.33 -15.33 12.94
C ARG A 311 12.81 -16.42 12.00
N THR A 312 12.12 -17.43 12.55
CA THR A 312 11.57 -18.54 11.79
C THR A 312 10.58 -18.06 10.70
N ALA A 313 9.67 -17.14 11.08
CA ALA A 313 8.68 -16.60 10.16
C ALA A 313 9.33 -15.77 9.05
N VAL A 314 10.31 -14.91 9.38
CA VAL A 314 11.05 -14.07 8.41
C VAL A 314 11.86 -14.94 7.45
N ALA A 315 12.59 -15.94 7.95
CA ALA A 315 13.40 -16.82 7.11
C ALA A 315 12.56 -17.64 6.10
N SER A 316 11.32 -18.00 6.48
CA SER A 316 10.39 -18.74 5.62
C SER A 316 9.49 -17.85 4.75
N PHE A 317 9.55 -16.50 4.92
CA PHE A 317 8.69 -15.58 4.17
C PHE A 317 9.16 -15.45 2.72
N LYS A 318 8.25 -15.70 1.79
CA LYS A 318 8.50 -15.53 0.35
C LYS A 318 8.05 -14.15 -0.11
N ALA A 319 8.70 -13.65 -1.16
CA ALA A 319 8.30 -12.39 -1.78
C ALA A 319 6.82 -12.42 -2.18
N VAL A 320 6.14 -11.31 -1.97
CA VAL A 320 4.77 -11.12 -2.47
C VAL A 320 4.83 -11.02 -3.99
N GLU A 321 3.88 -11.64 -4.69
CA GLU A 321 3.79 -11.56 -6.16
C GLU A 321 3.90 -10.10 -6.64
N HIS A 322 4.56 -9.91 -7.78
CA HIS A 322 4.78 -8.61 -8.42
C HIS A 322 5.66 -7.63 -7.60
N ARG A 323 6.45 -8.13 -6.63
CA ARG A 323 7.45 -7.34 -5.89
C ARG A 323 8.84 -7.95 -5.99
N LEU A 324 9.67 -7.40 -6.85
CA LEU A 324 10.98 -7.95 -7.23
C LEU A 324 10.92 -9.49 -7.38
N GLU A 325 9.81 -9.97 -7.89
CA GLU A 325 9.52 -11.38 -8.07
C GLU A 325 10.44 -11.94 -9.17
N TYR A 326 11.27 -12.92 -8.80
CA TYR A 326 12.01 -13.68 -9.79
C TYR A 326 11.02 -14.53 -10.59
N VAL A 327 10.99 -14.36 -11.91
CA VAL A 327 10.10 -15.10 -12.81
C VAL A 327 10.80 -16.36 -13.33
N CYS A 328 11.91 -16.19 -14.05
CA CYS A 328 12.71 -17.29 -14.57
C CYS A 328 14.08 -16.79 -15.06
N THR A 329 14.92 -17.73 -15.48
CA THR A 329 16.11 -17.46 -16.29
C THR A 329 15.90 -18.08 -17.67
N ALA A 330 15.91 -17.27 -18.72
CA ALA A 330 15.89 -17.69 -20.12
C ALA A 330 17.16 -17.21 -20.82
N ASN A 331 17.84 -18.05 -21.59
CA ASN A 331 19.09 -17.72 -22.29
C ASN A 331 20.18 -17.12 -21.37
N ARG A 332 20.25 -17.55 -20.11
CA ARG A 332 21.14 -17.03 -19.05
C ARG A 332 20.89 -15.55 -18.71
N VAL A 333 19.69 -15.02 -18.99
CA VAL A 333 19.18 -13.71 -18.58
C VAL A 333 18.12 -13.93 -17.50
N GLU A 334 18.24 -13.21 -16.39
CA GLU A 334 17.27 -13.28 -15.30
C GLU A 334 16.13 -12.27 -15.51
N TYR A 335 14.89 -12.67 -15.29
CA TYR A 335 13.71 -11.84 -15.44
C TYR A 335 13.05 -11.60 -14.07
N PHE A 336 12.81 -10.32 -13.75
CA PHE A 336 12.20 -9.89 -12.50
C PHE A 336 10.97 -9.03 -12.73
N ASN A 337 9.90 -9.35 -11.99
CA ASN A 337 8.62 -8.67 -12.02
C ASN A 337 8.47 -7.80 -10.76
N ASP A 338 8.55 -6.48 -10.93
CA ASP A 338 8.20 -5.51 -9.91
C ASP A 338 7.09 -4.58 -10.42
N SER A 339 6.02 -5.18 -10.97
CA SER A 339 4.88 -4.43 -11.48
C SER A 339 4.23 -3.53 -10.42
N LYS A 340 4.42 -3.82 -9.14
CA LYS A 340 3.99 -3.02 -7.99
C LYS A 340 4.79 -1.72 -7.81
N ALA A 341 5.94 -1.54 -8.44
CA ALA A 341 6.70 -0.29 -8.44
C ALA A 341 5.99 0.79 -9.27
N THR A 342 4.91 1.34 -8.73
CA THR A 342 4.01 2.28 -9.43
C THR A 342 4.36 3.75 -9.19
N ASN A 343 5.50 4.04 -8.58
CA ASN A 343 6.07 5.39 -8.43
C ASN A 343 7.59 5.37 -8.61
N VAL A 344 8.17 6.56 -8.76
CA VAL A 344 9.60 6.75 -9.06
C VAL A 344 10.49 6.18 -7.94
N ASP A 345 10.18 6.43 -6.67
CA ASP A 345 10.97 5.94 -5.53
C ASP A 345 11.01 4.40 -5.49
N ALA A 346 9.88 3.74 -5.76
CA ALA A 346 9.83 2.28 -5.84
C ALA A 346 10.71 1.74 -6.98
N ALA A 347 10.67 2.37 -8.15
CA ALA A 347 11.50 1.97 -9.29
C ALA A 347 12.99 2.20 -9.03
N ILE A 348 13.38 3.29 -8.35
CA ILE A 348 14.74 3.55 -7.89
C ILE A 348 15.23 2.40 -6.98
N LYS A 349 14.44 2.02 -5.98
CA LYS A 349 14.76 0.93 -5.06
C LYS A 349 14.86 -0.43 -5.76
N ALA A 350 13.98 -0.67 -6.74
CA ALA A 350 14.03 -1.88 -7.57
C ALA A 350 15.33 -1.97 -8.36
N VAL A 351 15.70 -0.91 -9.08
CA VAL A 351 16.97 -0.86 -9.86
C VAL A 351 18.18 -0.96 -8.93
N ALA A 352 18.17 -0.28 -7.78
CA ALA A 352 19.26 -0.31 -6.79
C ALA A 352 19.50 -1.71 -6.19
N SER A 353 18.52 -2.62 -6.28
CA SER A 353 18.66 -4.01 -5.83
C SER A 353 19.60 -4.85 -6.71
N PHE A 354 20.00 -4.33 -7.87
CA PHE A 354 20.91 -4.97 -8.81
C PHE A 354 22.23 -4.21 -8.90
N LYS A 355 23.33 -4.93 -9.06
CA LYS A 355 24.67 -4.32 -9.18
C LYS A 355 24.89 -3.65 -10.54
N GLY A 356 24.15 -4.05 -11.57
CA GLY A 356 24.26 -3.52 -12.93
C GLY A 356 23.64 -4.47 -13.97
N CYS A 357 23.91 -4.18 -15.25
CA CYS A 357 23.45 -4.99 -16.40
C CYS A 357 21.93 -5.10 -16.52
N VAL A 358 21.19 -4.05 -16.13
CA VAL A 358 19.71 -4.05 -16.14
C VAL A 358 19.18 -3.53 -17.47
N HIS A 359 18.24 -4.25 -18.05
CA HIS A 359 17.29 -3.82 -19.08
C HIS A 359 15.97 -3.47 -18.38
N LEU A 360 15.65 -2.17 -18.25
CA LEU A 360 14.54 -1.67 -17.46
C LEU A 360 13.31 -1.41 -18.34
N ILE A 361 12.16 -1.96 -17.98
CA ILE A 361 10.87 -1.61 -18.58
C ILE A 361 10.20 -0.58 -17.67
N LEU A 362 9.97 0.63 -18.24
CA LEU A 362 9.52 1.82 -17.53
C LEU A 362 8.31 2.45 -18.25
N GLY A 363 7.29 2.89 -17.50
CA GLY A 363 6.14 3.60 -18.06
C GLY A 363 4.78 2.99 -17.69
N GLY A 364 3.74 3.62 -18.20
CA GLY A 364 2.34 3.41 -17.85
C GLY A 364 1.62 4.75 -17.77
N LYS A 365 0.59 4.88 -16.89
CA LYS A 365 -0.12 6.13 -16.65
C LYS A 365 0.64 6.97 -15.61
N ASP A 366 1.10 8.15 -16.01
CA ASP A 366 1.80 9.11 -15.15
C ASP A 366 0.91 9.64 -14.01
N LYS A 367 1.56 10.00 -12.91
CA LYS A 367 0.95 10.63 -11.72
C LYS A 367 1.60 11.98 -11.42
N ASP A 368 1.98 12.69 -12.44
CA ASP A 368 2.77 13.93 -12.40
C ASP A 368 4.15 13.75 -11.75
N SER A 369 4.78 12.62 -12.05
CA SER A 369 6.07 12.24 -11.50
C SER A 369 7.23 12.99 -12.16
N ASP A 370 8.30 13.21 -11.40
CA ASP A 370 9.60 13.68 -11.88
C ASP A 370 10.56 12.51 -12.03
N TYR A 371 10.79 12.06 -13.26
CA TYR A 371 11.65 10.92 -13.57
C TYR A 371 13.14 11.27 -13.53
N THR A 372 13.52 12.56 -13.48
CA THR A 372 14.94 12.96 -13.35
C THR A 372 15.59 12.47 -12.06
N GLN A 373 14.76 12.18 -11.02
CA GLN A 373 15.20 11.57 -9.77
C GLN A 373 15.84 10.19 -9.97
N MET A 374 15.59 9.52 -11.11
CA MET A 374 16.19 8.24 -11.44
C MET A 374 17.61 8.34 -12.02
N ASN A 375 18.06 9.54 -12.40
CA ASN A 375 19.31 9.73 -13.15
C ASN A 375 20.52 9.03 -12.48
N GLU A 376 20.67 9.18 -11.17
CA GLU A 376 21.78 8.59 -10.43
C GLU A 376 21.73 7.06 -10.45
N VAL A 377 20.57 6.46 -10.19
CA VAL A 377 20.45 5.00 -10.12
C VAL A 377 20.51 4.33 -11.48
N LEU A 378 20.11 5.05 -12.56
CA LEU A 378 20.20 4.55 -13.94
C LEU A 378 21.64 4.52 -14.42
N THR A 379 22.43 5.54 -14.05
CA THR A 379 23.82 5.66 -14.49
C THR A 379 24.66 4.49 -13.97
N GLY A 380 25.27 3.75 -14.90
CA GLY A 380 26.14 2.61 -14.62
C GLY A 380 25.43 1.30 -14.23
N ARG A 381 24.11 1.32 -13.94
CA ARG A 381 23.34 0.10 -13.64
C ARG A 381 22.45 -0.34 -14.78
N VAL A 382 21.83 0.62 -15.50
CA VAL A 382 20.86 0.32 -16.55
C VAL A 382 21.49 0.45 -17.92
N LYS A 383 21.46 -0.60 -18.72
CA LYS A 383 21.95 -0.62 -20.09
C LYS A 383 20.97 0.06 -21.05
N THR A 384 19.68 -0.20 -20.85
CA THR A 384 18.65 0.31 -21.74
C THR A 384 17.32 0.42 -20.97
N VAL A 385 16.60 1.52 -21.17
CA VAL A 385 15.22 1.71 -20.73
C VAL A 385 14.29 1.47 -21.91
N TYR A 386 13.28 0.64 -21.71
CA TYR A 386 12.19 0.39 -22.68
C TYR A 386 10.93 1.07 -22.20
N THR A 387 10.47 2.11 -22.92
CA THR A 387 9.34 2.93 -22.51
C THR A 387 8.03 2.37 -23.01
N ILE A 388 7.01 2.34 -22.13
CA ILE A 388 5.67 1.85 -22.43
C ILE A 388 4.59 2.83 -21.95
N GLY A 389 3.41 2.77 -22.55
CA GLY A 389 2.21 3.48 -22.09
C GLY A 389 2.25 4.98 -22.29
N SER A 390 1.29 5.67 -21.68
CA SER A 390 1.04 7.10 -21.90
C SER A 390 2.12 8.03 -21.34
N ALA A 391 2.95 7.55 -20.38
CA ALA A 391 4.06 8.32 -19.82
C ALA A 391 5.33 8.29 -20.67
N ALA A 392 5.39 7.48 -21.74
CA ALA A 392 6.62 7.22 -22.50
C ALA A 392 7.31 8.51 -22.99
N GLU A 393 6.59 9.41 -23.63
CA GLU A 393 7.15 10.67 -24.16
C GLU A 393 7.76 11.56 -23.06
N LYS A 394 7.09 11.67 -21.89
CA LYS A 394 7.60 12.43 -20.74
C LYS A 394 8.88 11.82 -20.19
N ILE A 395 8.90 10.49 -20.04
CA ILE A 395 10.06 9.73 -19.57
C ILE A 395 11.24 9.91 -20.52
N GLU A 396 11.04 9.74 -21.82
CA GLU A 396 12.07 9.88 -22.85
C GLU A 396 12.70 11.28 -22.83
N ARG A 397 11.87 12.31 -22.72
CA ARG A 397 12.33 13.70 -22.62
C ARG A 397 13.14 13.96 -21.35
N GLN A 398 12.69 13.45 -20.19
CA GLN A 398 13.36 13.72 -18.90
C GLN A 398 14.63 12.91 -18.70
N LEU A 399 14.74 11.72 -19.30
CA LEU A 399 15.91 10.86 -19.20
C LEU A 399 16.85 10.96 -20.41
N ALA A 400 16.61 11.92 -21.31
CA ALA A 400 17.43 12.14 -22.50
C ALA A 400 18.91 12.39 -22.11
N GLY A 401 19.82 11.63 -22.72
CA GLY A 401 21.26 11.75 -22.44
C GLY A 401 21.77 11.04 -21.17
N VAL A 402 20.88 10.48 -20.35
CA VAL A 402 21.25 9.75 -19.12
C VAL A 402 21.48 8.27 -19.39
N VAL A 403 20.63 7.66 -20.18
CA VAL A 403 20.64 6.22 -20.48
C VAL A 403 20.11 5.99 -21.90
N LYS A 404 20.49 4.88 -22.52
CA LYS A 404 19.92 4.47 -23.80
C LYS A 404 18.43 4.18 -23.63
N ILE A 405 17.59 4.79 -24.47
CA ILE A 405 16.13 4.62 -24.44
C ILE A 405 15.66 3.97 -25.76
N VAL A 406 14.70 3.08 -25.63
CA VAL A 406 14.03 2.41 -26.74
C VAL A 406 12.52 2.55 -26.54
N THR A 407 11.84 3.30 -27.38
CA THR A 407 10.38 3.39 -27.39
C THR A 407 9.79 2.03 -27.76
N ALA A 408 9.06 1.42 -26.83
CA ALA A 408 8.43 0.11 -27.03
C ALA A 408 6.90 0.21 -27.18
N GLY A 409 6.27 1.20 -26.54
CA GLY A 409 4.84 1.43 -26.60
C GLY A 409 4.00 0.46 -25.77
N THR A 410 4.19 -0.85 -25.95
CA THR A 410 3.47 -1.90 -25.21
C THR A 410 4.40 -2.80 -24.41
N LEU A 411 3.87 -3.45 -23.38
CA LEU A 411 4.63 -4.38 -22.55
C LEU A 411 5.17 -5.58 -23.37
N ALA A 412 4.37 -6.11 -24.28
CA ALA A 412 4.80 -7.23 -25.14
C ALA A 412 5.99 -6.85 -26.02
N SER A 413 5.94 -5.66 -26.64
CA SER A 413 7.05 -5.13 -27.45
C SER A 413 8.29 -4.87 -26.59
N ALA A 414 8.12 -4.35 -25.36
CA ALA A 414 9.24 -4.10 -24.43
C ALA A 414 9.95 -5.40 -24.03
N VAL A 415 9.20 -6.43 -23.64
CA VAL A 415 9.75 -7.75 -23.29
C VAL A 415 10.51 -8.35 -24.49
N ALA A 416 9.91 -8.35 -25.69
CA ALA A 416 10.56 -8.90 -26.89
C ALA A 416 11.87 -8.15 -27.23
N LYS A 417 11.85 -6.81 -27.21
CA LYS A 417 13.05 -6.00 -27.49
C LYS A 417 14.12 -6.16 -26.43
N ALA A 418 13.72 -6.25 -25.15
CA ALA A 418 14.66 -6.48 -24.05
C ALA A 418 15.31 -7.88 -24.15
N ALA A 419 14.52 -8.91 -24.41
CA ALA A 419 15.01 -10.27 -24.59
C ALA A 419 16.00 -10.39 -25.78
N GLN A 420 15.72 -9.70 -26.88
CA GLN A 420 16.60 -9.68 -28.05
C GLN A 420 17.94 -8.96 -27.79
N ALA A 421 17.93 -7.93 -26.93
CA ALA A 421 19.12 -7.10 -26.65
C ALA A 421 19.95 -7.62 -25.48
N ALA A 422 19.36 -8.36 -24.56
CA ALA A 422 20.02 -8.87 -23.37
C ALA A 422 20.98 -10.00 -23.71
N VAL A 423 22.08 -10.05 -22.99
CA VAL A 423 23.11 -11.11 -23.10
C VAL A 423 23.24 -11.87 -21.78
N ALA A 424 23.89 -13.02 -21.82
CA ALA A 424 24.11 -13.84 -20.63
C ALA A 424 24.64 -13.04 -19.44
N GLY A 425 23.98 -13.14 -18.29
CA GLY A 425 24.31 -12.40 -17.06
C GLY A 425 23.56 -11.06 -16.91
N ASP A 426 22.76 -10.66 -17.92
CA ASP A 426 21.91 -9.48 -17.81
C ASP A 426 20.62 -9.77 -17.02
N VAL A 427 19.97 -8.71 -16.60
CA VAL A 427 18.69 -8.72 -15.91
C VAL A 427 17.67 -7.94 -16.74
N VAL A 428 16.50 -8.50 -16.98
CA VAL A 428 15.31 -7.77 -17.48
C VAL A 428 14.39 -7.51 -16.30
N LEU A 429 14.16 -6.23 -16.00
CA LEU A 429 13.37 -5.79 -14.86
C LEU A 429 12.13 -5.01 -15.32
N LEU A 430 10.95 -5.45 -14.94
CA LEU A 430 9.74 -4.63 -14.98
C LEU A 430 9.64 -3.84 -13.68
N ALA A 431 9.95 -2.53 -13.70
CA ALA A 431 9.73 -1.61 -12.58
C ALA A 431 9.22 -0.28 -13.12
N PRO A 432 7.91 -0.19 -13.40
CA PRO A 432 7.34 0.78 -14.35
C PRO A 432 7.32 2.23 -13.86
N ALA A 433 7.51 2.55 -12.58
CA ALA A 433 7.38 3.87 -11.98
C ALA A 433 6.01 4.56 -12.19
N CYS A 434 5.08 3.91 -12.86
CA CYS A 434 3.78 4.43 -13.26
C CYS A 434 2.66 3.48 -12.85
N SER A 435 1.45 4.01 -12.68
CA SER A 435 0.26 3.16 -12.58
C SER A 435 -0.01 2.43 -13.90
N SER A 436 -0.88 1.43 -13.87
CA SER A 436 -1.09 0.52 -15.02
C SER A 436 -2.37 0.79 -15.82
N PHE A 437 -3.20 1.74 -15.36
CA PHE A 437 -4.58 1.94 -15.82
C PHE A 437 -4.74 2.48 -17.25
N ASP A 438 -3.65 2.73 -17.96
CA ASP A 438 -3.66 3.10 -19.38
C ASP A 438 -3.70 1.88 -20.31
N GLN A 439 -3.12 0.74 -19.90
CA GLN A 439 -3.04 -0.48 -20.71
C GLN A 439 -3.56 -1.72 -20.00
N PHE A 440 -3.79 -1.68 -18.67
CA PHE A 440 -4.18 -2.82 -17.85
C PHE A 440 -5.24 -2.43 -16.83
N GLU A 441 -5.99 -3.40 -16.33
CA GLU A 441 -7.00 -3.20 -15.28
C GLU A 441 -6.39 -2.75 -13.94
N ASN A 442 -5.22 -3.30 -13.61
CA ASN A 442 -4.49 -3.05 -12.38
C ASN A 442 -3.03 -3.50 -12.53
N TYR A 443 -2.20 -3.26 -11.51
CA TYR A 443 -0.79 -3.67 -11.55
C TYR A 443 -0.62 -5.19 -11.50
N GLU A 444 -1.53 -5.91 -10.87
CA GLU A 444 -1.54 -7.38 -10.83
C GLU A 444 -1.73 -7.95 -12.24
N HIS A 445 -2.68 -7.42 -13.01
CA HIS A 445 -2.89 -7.79 -14.40
C HIS A 445 -1.62 -7.52 -15.23
N ARG A 446 -1.00 -6.34 -15.12
CA ARG A 446 0.27 -6.04 -15.79
C ARG A 446 1.37 -7.02 -15.40
N GLY A 447 1.48 -7.37 -14.13
CA GLY A 447 2.47 -8.32 -13.62
C GLY A 447 2.24 -9.74 -14.12
N ARG A 448 0.98 -10.22 -14.19
CA ARG A 448 0.65 -11.54 -14.79
C ARG A 448 0.95 -11.59 -16.28
N VAL A 449 0.61 -10.54 -17.02
CA VAL A 449 0.93 -10.43 -18.44
C VAL A 449 2.46 -10.45 -18.66
N PHE A 450 3.22 -9.71 -17.87
CA PHE A 450 4.69 -9.75 -17.94
C PHE A 450 5.22 -11.17 -17.70
N ARG A 451 4.75 -11.84 -16.67
CA ARG A 451 5.14 -13.22 -16.34
C ARG A 451 4.85 -14.17 -17.51
N GLN A 452 3.65 -14.08 -18.07
CA GLN A 452 3.27 -14.92 -19.23
C GLN A 452 4.18 -14.66 -20.43
N LEU A 453 4.39 -13.39 -20.81
CA LEU A 453 5.26 -13.01 -21.93
C LEU A 453 6.70 -13.52 -21.75
N VAL A 454 7.21 -13.50 -20.52
CA VAL A 454 8.56 -14.00 -20.21
C VAL A 454 8.62 -15.52 -20.28
N MET A 455 7.59 -16.22 -19.78
CA MET A 455 7.53 -17.69 -19.83
C MET A 455 7.36 -18.23 -21.26
N ASP A 456 6.79 -17.43 -22.16
CA ASP A 456 6.59 -17.75 -23.57
C ASP A 456 7.83 -17.46 -24.45
N LEU A 457 8.91 -16.90 -23.85
CA LEU A 457 10.15 -16.67 -24.60
C LEU A 457 10.80 -18.00 -25.03
N PRO A 458 11.34 -18.08 -26.25
CA PRO A 458 12.07 -19.27 -26.68
C PRO A 458 13.27 -19.53 -25.77
N ALA A 459 13.47 -20.81 -25.45
CA ALA A 459 14.53 -21.28 -24.59
C ALA A 459 15.94 -21.09 -25.21
#